data_228f5ed294d8aefc0ae109fac0e67478
#
_entry.id   228f5ed294d8aefc0ae109fac0e67478
#
_cell.length_a   1.000
_cell.length_b   1.000
_cell.length_c   1.000
_cell.angle_alpha   90.00
_cell.angle_beta   90.00
_cell.angle_gamma   90.00
#
_symmetry.space_group_name_H-M   'P 1'
#
loop_
_entity.id
_entity.type
_entity.pdbx_description
1 polymer ?
#
loop_
_entity_poly.entity_id
_entity_poly.type
_entity_poly.pdbx_seq_one_letter_code
_entity_poly.pdbx_strand_id
1 'polypeptide(L)'
;SSRYAFRRHFFQHAGFRYLVSRHQEPVIVNPYETDTLVAQYLDFQYGPSHFGVANYAEALAGLASELCGRHDRALDIGCATGRASFELARRFAHVDGVDYSARFIDVALTLARQDSFRYAVPVEGDLVEYCEARLSRHELGRGQSERVHFSQGDACNLKPRYGDYDL
;
A
#
# COMPACT_ATOMS: atom_id res chain seq x y z
N SER A 1 30.61 14.86 41.71
CA SER A 1 31.06 14.51 40.35
C SER A 1 30.60 13.08 40.02
N SER A 2 29.51 12.95 39.31
CA SER A 2 29.06 11.66 38.81
C SER A 2 28.85 11.78 37.28
N ARG A 3 29.75 11.14 36.55
CA ARG A 3 29.68 11.02 35.08
C ARG A 3 28.72 9.89 34.78
N TYR A 4 27.52 10.20 34.34
CA TYR A 4 26.64 9.19 33.72
C TYR A 4 27.06 8.95 32.27
N ALA A 5 27.62 7.77 32.04
CA ALA A 5 27.90 7.27 30.71
C ALA A 5 26.58 6.84 30.04
N PHE A 6 26.27 7.47 28.90
CA PHE A 6 25.08 7.19 28.09
C PHE A 6 25.37 5.94 27.25
N ARG A 7 24.81 4.79 27.61
CA ARG A 7 24.78 3.61 26.74
C ARG A 7 23.67 3.80 25.69
N ARG A 8 24.04 3.98 24.43
CA ARG A 8 23.14 3.86 23.29
C ARG A 8 22.82 2.37 23.09
N HIS A 9 21.62 1.95 23.41
CA HIS A 9 21.10 0.66 22.98
C HIS A 9 20.39 0.87 21.65
N PHE A 10 21.01 0.37 20.57
CA PHE A 10 20.34 0.22 19.29
C PHE A 10 19.57 -1.10 19.30
N PHE A 11 18.27 -1.04 19.37
CA PHE A 11 17.42 -2.16 18.99
C PHE A 11 17.01 -1.99 17.54
N GLN A 12 17.59 -2.82 16.67
CA GLN A 12 17.22 -2.93 15.28
C GLN A 12 16.16 -4.04 15.18
N HIS A 13 14.90 -3.67 15.19
CA HIS A 13 13.83 -4.55 14.77
C HIS A 13 13.00 -3.83 13.71
N ALA A 14 13.01 -4.41 12.51
CA ALA A 14 12.07 -4.18 11.42
C ALA A 14 11.61 -2.71 11.22
N GLY A 15 12.49 -1.86 10.69
CA GLY A 15 12.08 -0.61 10.05
C GLY A 15 11.64 0.56 10.94
N PHE A 16 11.64 0.44 12.27
CA PHE A 16 11.26 1.52 13.17
C PHE A 16 12.46 2.36 13.60
N ARG A 17 12.46 3.67 13.32
CA ARG A 17 13.40 4.64 13.87
C ARG A 17 12.77 5.37 15.04
N TYR A 18 13.42 5.32 16.20
CA TYR A 18 13.03 6.09 17.39
C TYR A 18 13.87 7.37 17.49
N LEU A 19 13.21 8.53 17.52
CA LEU A 19 13.81 9.81 17.90
C LEU A 19 13.51 10.05 19.39
N VAL A 20 14.52 9.94 20.26
CA VAL A 20 14.37 10.21 21.69
C VAL A 20 14.87 11.63 21.99
N SER A 21 13.97 12.53 22.35
CA SER A 21 14.28 13.80 22.98
C SER A 21 14.30 13.62 24.50
N ARG A 22 15.10 14.43 25.22
CA ARG A 22 15.45 14.24 26.63
C ARG A 22 14.28 14.20 27.63
N HIS A 23 13.05 14.51 27.24
CA HIS A 23 11.85 14.56 28.12
C HIS A 23 10.53 14.22 27.39
N GLN A 24 10.59 13.52 26.24
CA GLN A 24 9.37 13.08 25.57
C GLN A 24 9.42 11.56 25.39
N GLU A 25 8.29 10.91 25.57
CA GLU A 25 8.12 9.51 25.20
C GLU A 25 8.50 9.33 23.72
N PRO A 26 9.07 8.16 23.33
CA PRO A 26 9.42 7.91 21.93
C PRO A 26 8.17 8.03 21.07
N VAL A 27 8.16 9.02 20.16
CA VAL A 27 7.12 9.09 19.15
C VAL A 27 7.38 7.95 18.17
N ILE A 28 6.55 6.93 18.22
CA ILE A 28 6.54 5.86 17.21
C ILE A 28 5.94 6.46 15.94
N VAL A 29 6.81 6.87 15.03
CA VAL A 29 6.36 7.30 13.69
C VAL A 29 6.06 6.05 12.90
N ASN A 30 4.80 5.85 12.52
CA ASN A 30 4.42 4.79 11.59
C ASN A 30 5.07 5.08 10.22
N PRO A 31 6.02 4.25 9.75
CA PRO A 31 6.71 4.51 8.49
C PRO A 31 5.77 4.50 7.28
N TYR A 32 4.66 3.79 7.36
CA TYR A 32 3.64 3.72 6.29
C TYR A 32 2.82 5.01 6.13
N GLU A 33 3.00 5.98 7.03
CA GLU A 33 2.42 7.33 6.95
C GLU A 33 3.41 8.36 6.40
N THR A 34 4.50 7.94 5.74
CA THR A 34 5.54 8.83 5.17
C THR A 34 5.46 8.90 3.64
N ASP A 35 5.82 10.05 3.07
CA ASP A 35 5.87 10.23 1.61
C ASP A 35 6.87 9.28 0.94
N THR A 36 7.98 9.01 1.62
CA THR A 36 9.01 8.07 1.14
C THR A 36 8.43 6.68 0.93
N LEU A 37 7.66 6.17 1.90
CA LEU A 37 7.10 4.83 1.79
C LEU A 37 5.94 4.77 0.82
N VAL A 38 5.13 5.83 0.75
CA VAL A 38 4.10 5.99 -0.30
C VAL A 38 4.74 5.90 -1.69
N ALA A 39 5.83 6.65 -1.92
CA ALA A 39 6.53 6.63 -3.21
C ALA A 39 7.09 5.24 -3.55
N GLN A 40 7.71 4.55 -2.58
CA GLN A 40 8.21 3.20 -2.77
C GLN A 40 7.12 2.20 -3.13
N TYR A 41 5.97 2.25 -2.46
CA TYR A 41 4.83 1.37 -2.77
C TYR A 41 4.18 1.70 -4.11
N LEU A 42 4.11 2.97 -4.49
CA LEU A 42 3.65 3.36 -5.82
C LEU A 42 4.58 2.86 -6.91
N ASP A 43 5.89 2.99 -6.73
CA ASP A 43 6.88 2.48 -7.68
C ASP A 43 6.83 0.96 -7.77
N PHE A 44 6.73 0.25 -6.65
CA PHE A 44 6.60 -1.20 -6.61
C PHE A 44 5.30 -1.70 -7.28
N GLN A 45 4.18 -1.01 -7.07
CA GLN A 45 2.88 -1.47 -7.57
C GLN A 45 2.56 -0.98 -8.99
N TYR A 46 3.03 0.19 -9.39
CA TYR A 46 2.68 0.83 -10.67
C TYR A 46 3.88 1.23 -11.53
N GLY A 47 5.08 1.07 -11.01
CA GLY A 47 6.32 1.35 -11.74
C GLY A 47 6.60 0.35 -12.87
N PRO A 48 7.71 0.55 -13.60
CA PRO A 48 8.09 -0.33 -14.69
C PRO A 48 8.41 -1.74 -14.20
N SER A 49 8.18 -2.73 -15.06
CA SER A 49 8.62 -4.10 -14.80
C SER A 49 10.14 -4.19 -14.86
N HIS A 50 10.74 -4.80 -13.84
CA HIS A 50 12.18 -5.04 -13.78
C HIS A 50 12.49 -6.48 -14.16
N PHE A 51 13.58 -6.69 -14.91
CA PHE A 51 14.10 -8.02 -15.30
C PHE A 51 13.10 -8.93 -16.04
N GLY A 52 12.06 -8.37 -16.66
CA GLY A 52 11.02 -9.14 -17.35
C GLY A 52 10.11 -9.95 -16.41
N VAL A 53 10.12 -9.64 -15.11
CA VAL A 53 9.23 -10.27 -14.14
C VAL A 53 7.90 -9.52 -14.12
N ALA A 54 6.79 -10.27 -14.13
CA ALA A 54 5.46 -9.70 -14.01
C ALA A 54 5.29 -8.95 -12.68
N ASN A 55 4.48 -7.89 -12.69
CA ASN A 55 4.15 -7.18 -11.47
C ASN A 55 3.50 -8.13 -10.45
N TYR A 56 3.99 -8.12 -9.22
CA TYR A 56 3.55 -9.04 -8.18
C TYR A 56 2.03 -8.94 -7.90
N ALA A 57 1.51 -7.71 -7.80
CA ALA A 57 0.08 -7.49 -7.49
C ALA A 57 -0.81 -8.01 -8.63
N GLU A 58 -0.42 -7.81 -9.88
CA GLU A 58 -1.10 -8.34 -11.06
C GLU A 58 -1.07 -9.88 -11.10
N ALA A 59 0.12 -10.47 -10.92
CA ALA A 59 0.29 -11.92 -10.93
C ALA A 59 -0.49 -12.59 -9.79
N LEU A 60 -0.45 -12.03 -8.58
CA LEU A 60 -1.17 -12.55 -7.42
C LEU A 60 -2.69 -12.48 -7.63
N ALA A 61 -3.21 -11.34 -8.07
CA ALA A 61 -4.64 -11.17 -8.32
C ALA A 61 -5.14 -12.10 -9.44
N GLY A 62 -4.33 -12.28 -10.49
CA GLY A 62 -4.61 -13.24 -11.57
C GLY A 62 -4.72 -14.67 -11.05
N LEU A 63 -3.70 -15.15 -10.33
CA LEU A 63 -3.68 -16.49 -9.74
C LEU A 63 -4.83 -16.72 -8.76
N ALA A 64 -5.07 -15.77 -7.85
CA ALA A 64 -6.15 -15.85 -6.87
C ALA A 64 -7.52 -15.95 -7.57
N SER A 65 -7.73 -15.14 -8.61
CA SER A 65 -8.96 -15.18 -9.40
C SER A 65 -9.14 -16.51 -10.16
N GLU A 66 -8.07 -17.14 -10.62
CA GLU A 66 -8.15 -18.45 -11.30
C GLU A 66 -8.48 -19.59 -10.34
N LEU A 67 -8.00 -19.51 -9.10
CA LEU A 67 -8.26 -20.53 -8.08
C LEU A 67 -9.65 -20.38 -7.43
N CYS A 68 -10.29 -19.22 -7.59
CA CYS A 68 -11.58 -18.94 -7.00
C CYS A 68 -12.72 -19.46 -7.89
N GLY A 69 -13.66 -20.19 -7.31
CA GLY A 69 -14.82 -20.77 -8.05
C GLY A 69 -15.96 -19.78 -8.27
N ARG A 70 -15.98 -18.67 -7.53
CA ARG A 70 -16.99 -17.61 -7.60
C ARG A 70 -16.31 -16.25 -7.61
N HIS A 71 -16.93 -15.25 -8.22
CA HIS A 71 -16.34 -13.93 -8.40
C HIS A 71 -17.31 -12.80 -8.02
N ASP A 72 -18.11 -13.02 -6.99
CA ASP A 72 -19.01 -11.99 -6.51
C ASP A 72 -18.27 -10.96 -5.66
N ARG A 73 -17.55 -11.42 -4.61
CA ARG A 73 -16.88 -10.52 -3.65
C ARG A 73 -15.46 -10.97 -3.32
N ALA A 74 -14.51 -10.03 -3.32
CA ALA A 74 -13.14 -10.25 -2.86
C ALA A 74 -12.75 -9.25 -1.76
N LEU A 75 -11.92 -9.70 -0.81
CA LEU A 75 -11.35 -8.88 0.26
C LEU A 75 -9.83 -8.87 0.15
N ASP A 76 -9.25 -7.68 -0.06
CA ASP A 76 -7.81 -7.46 -0.13
C ASP A 76 -7.34 -6.81 1.17
N ILE A 77 -6.71 -7.58 2.04
CA ILE A 77 -6.21 -7.15 3.36
C ILE A 77 -4.74 -6.74 3.25
N GLY A 78 -4.43 -5.49 3.58
CA GLY A 78 -3.12 -4.90 3.34
C GLY A 78 -2.97 -4.44 1.90
N CYS A 79 -4.01 -3.83 1.34
CA CYS A 79 -4.09 -3.45 -0.07
C CYS A 79 -3.09 -2.38 -0.49
N ALA A 80 -2.43 -1.71 0.45
CA ALA A 80 -1.52 -0.59 0.23
C ALA A 80 -2.14 0.47 -0.70
N THR A 81 -1.49 0.80 -1.82
CA THR A 81 -2.00 1.78 -2.80
C THR A 81 -3.01 1.19 -3.81
N GLY A 82 -3.48 -0.04 -3.57
CA GLY A 82 -4.67 -0.61 -4.19
C GLY A 82 -4.47 -1.38 -5.49
N ARG A 83 -3.23 -1.61 -5.97
CA ARG A 83 -3.02 -2.27 -7.26
C ARG A 83 -3.68 -3.65 -7.34
N ALA A 84 -3.49 -4.52 -6.35
CA ALA A 84 -4.09 -5.85 -6.33
C ALA A 84 -5.63 -5.77 -6.32
N SER A 85 -6.19 -4.85 -5.53
CA SER A 85 -7.64 -4.62 -5.49
C SER A 85 -8.20 -4.24 -6.87
N PHE A 86 -7.54 -3.34 -7.62
CA PHE A 86 -7.96 -2.98 -8.98
C PHE A 86 -7.83 -4.15 -9.96
N GLU A 87 -6.79 -4.97 -9.84
CA GLU A 87 -6.64 -6.17 -10.66
C GLU A 87 -7.71 -7.23 -10.38
N LEU A 88 -8.05 -7.44 -9.10
CA LEU A 88 -9.16 -8.32 -8.69
C LEU A 88 -10.49 -7.85 -9.29
N ALA A 89 -10.70 -6.53 -9.37
CA ALA A 89 -11.91 -5.96 -9.97
C ALA A 89 -12.06 -6.22 -11.49
N ARG A 90 -11.08 -6.83 -12.14
CA ARG A 90 -11.26 -7.37 -13.52
C ARG A 90 -12.23 -8.56 -13.54
N ARG A 91 -12.23 -9.35 -12.49
CA ARG A 91 -13.01 -10.59 -12.38
C ARG A 91 -14.14 -10.47 -11.36
N PHE A 92 -13.89 -9.86 -10.20
CA PHE A 92 -14.87 -9.75 -9.13
C PHE A 92 -15.84 -8.58 -9.36
N ALA A 93 -17.10 -8.83 -9.01
CA ALA A 93 -18.14 -7.79 -9.09
C ALA A 93 -17.97 -6.71 -8.02
N HIS A 94 -17.41 -7.07 -6.87
CA HIS A 94 -17.15 -6.17 -5.75
C HIS A 94 -15.83 -6.53 -5.07
N VAL A 95 -15.01 -5.53 -4.78
CA VAL A 95 -13.74 -5.70 -4.07
C VAL A 95 -13.66 -4.70 -2.93
N ASP A 96 -13.40 -5.18 -1.72
CA ASP A 96 -13.09 -4.35 -0.57
C ASP A 96 -11.57 -4.39 -0.32
N GLY A 97 -10.91 -3.23 -0.43
CA GLY A 97 -9.50 -3.04 -0.09
C GLY A 97 -9.37 -2.41 1.30
N VAL A 98 -8.61 -3.04 2.18
CA VAL A 98 -8.40 -2.57 3.56
C VAL A 98 -6.91 -2.43 3.83
N ASP A 99 -6.50 -1.29 4.35
CA ASP A 99 -5.12 -1.07 4.82
C ASP A 99 -5.10 -0.28 6.12
N TYR A 100 -4.06 -0.50 6.92
CA TYR A 100 -3.87 0.23 8.18
C TYR A 100 -3.44 1.68 7.95
N SER A 101 -2.67 1.96 6.88
CA SER A 101 -2.21 3.29 6.53
C SER A 101 -3.33 4.14 5.91
N ALA A 102 -3.65 5.23 6.56
CA ALA A 102 -4.58 6.23 6.02
C ALA A 102 -4.04 6.85 4.74
N ARG A 103 -2.72 7.05 4.63
CA ARG A 103 -2.09 7.62 3.44
C ARG A 103 -2.17 6.69 2.24
N PHE A 104 -1.97 5.39 2.42
CA PHE A 104 -2.14 4.44 1.35
C PHE A 104 -3.58 4.43 0.83
N ILE A 105 -4.54 4.43 1.73
CA ILE A 105 -5.96 4.49 1.36
C ILE A 105 -6.29 5.79 0.61
N ASP A 106 -5.77 6.94 1.04
CA ASP A 106 -5.98 8.22 0.33
C ASP A 106 -5.40 8.18 -1.10
N VAL A 107 -4.22 7.59 -1.27
CA VAL A 107 -3.62 7.38 -2.60
C VAL A 107 -4.50 6.46 -3.46
N ALA A 108 -4.95 5.32 -2.92
CA ALA A 108 -5.82 4.38 -3.63
C ALA A 108 -7.14 5.03 -4.06
N LEU A 109 -7.76 5.82 -3.17
CA LEU A 109 -8.96 6.60 -3.48
C LEU A 109 -8.70 7.68 -4.54
N THR A 110 -7.54 8.32 -4.51
CA THR A 110 -7.16 9.31 -5.52
C THR A 110 -6.98 8.66 -6.89
N LEU A 111 -6.29 7.53 -6.96
CA LEU A 111 -6.16 6.74 -8.19
C LEU A 111 -7.53 6.31 -8.73
N ALA A 112 -8.42 5.82 -7.87
CA ALA A 112 -9.78 5.42 -8.28
C ALA A 112 -10.58 6.57 -8.90
N ARG A 113 -10.41 7.80 -8.39
CA ARG A 113 -11.17 8.99 -8.83
C ARG A 113 -10.55 9.72 -10.02
N GLN A 114 -9.21 9.78 -10.08
CA GLN A 114 -8.46 10.64 -10.99
C GLN A 114 -7.63 9.89 -12.02
N ASP A 115 -7.60 8.56 -11.98
CA ASP A 115 -6.75 7.68 -12.81
C ASP A 115 -5.25 7.82 -12.52
N SER A 116 -4.78 8.85 -11.87
CA SER A 116 -3.35 9.09 -11.69
C SER A 116 -2.98 9.68 -10.33
N PHE A 117 -1.73 9.41 -9.93
CA PHE A 117 -1.10 9.99 -8.75
C PHE A 117 0.39 10.25 -9.03
N ARG A 118 0.87 11.47 -8.74
CA ARG A 118 2.26 11.86 -8.91
C ARG A 118 3.05 11.65 -7.63
N TYR A 119 4.26 11.13 -7.76
CA TYR A 119 5.18 10.88 -6.64
C TYR A 119 6.62 11.14 -7.06
N ALA A 120 7.54 11.22 -6.09
CA ALA A 120 8.96 11.42 -6.34
C ALA A 120 9.76 10.27 -5.74
N VAL A 121 10.68 9.71 -6.52
CA VAL A 121 11.59 8.64 -6.11
C VAL A 121 13.00 9.23 -5.97
N PRO A 122 13.68 9.06 -4.83
CA PRO A 122 15.08 9.41 -4.70
C PRO A 122 15.95 8.57 -5.64
N VAL A 123 16.82 9.24 -6.41
CA VAL A 123 17.75 8.57 -7.35
C VAL A 123 19.15 8.53 -6.75
N GLU A 124 19.71 9.69 -6.41
CA GLU A 124 21.06 9.83 -5.85
C GLU A 124 21.18 11.11 -5.03
N GLY A 125 21.59 11.01 -3.77
CA GLY A 125 21.71 12.16 -2.87
C GLY A 125 20.38 12.90 -2.76
N ASP A 126 20.36 14.19 -3.14
CA ASP A 126 19.17 15.05 -3.12
C ASP A 126 18.40 15.04 -4.46
N LEU A 127 18.87 14.27 -5.45
CA LEU A 127 18.19 14.16 -6.75
C LEU A 127 16.99 13.24 -6.65
N VAL A 128 15.86 13.70 -7.20
CA VAL A 128 14.61 12.94 -7.27
C VAL A 128 14.12 12.84 -8.70
N GLU A 129 13.53 11.73 -9.04
CA GLU A 129 12.77 11.53 -10.27
C GLU A 129 11.27 11.68 -9.97
N TYR A 130 10.57 12.46 -10.80
CA TYR A 130 9.12 12.60 -10.71
C TYR A 130 8.45 11.54 -11.55
N CYS A 131 7.69 10.67 -10.89
CA CYS A 131 6.97 9.57 -11.48
C CYS A 131 5.45 9.80 -11.41
N GLU A 132 4.72 9.04 -12.19
CA GLU A 132 3.26 9.05 -12.20
C GLU A 132 2.72 7.60 -12.25
N ALA A 133 2.04 7.18 -11.20
CA ALA A 133 1.18 6.01 -11.24
C ALA A 133 -0.10 6.34 -12.00
N ARG A 134 -0.53 5.46 -12.91
CA ARG A 134 -1.72 5.67 -13.73
C ARG A 134 -2.41 4.34 -14.02
N LEU A 135 -3.67 4.21 -13.62
CA LEU A 135 -4.44 2.96 -13.80
C LEU A 135 -4.59 2.60 -15.27
N SER A 136 -4.88 3.58 -16.14
CA SER A 136 -5.06 3.35 -17.57
C SER A 136 -3.82 2.79 -18.29
N ARG A 137 -2.60 3.01 -17.77
CA ARG A 137 -1.37 2.37 -18.28
C ARG A 137 -1.35 0.85 -18.08
N HIS A 138 -2.15 0.36 -17.16
CA HIS A 138 -2.29 -1.05 -16.82
C HIS A 138 -3.63 -1.63 -17.29
N GLU A 139 -4.30 -0.96 -18.24
CA GLU A 139 -5.63 -1.34 -18.73
C GLU A 139 -6.69 -1.44 -17.62
N LEU A 140 -6.45 -0.72 -16.52
CA LEU A 140 -7.37 -0.54 -15.41
C LEU A 140 -8.09 0.79 -15.62
N GLY A 141 -9.38 0.77 -15.67
CA GLY A 141 -10.17 1.96 -15.97
C GLY A 141 -11.30 2.16 -14.96
N ARG A 142 -12.22 3.02 -15.35
CA ARG A 142 -13.36 3.40 -14.53
C ARG A 142 -14.23 2.20 -14.13
N GLY A 143 -14.39 1.21 -15.02
CA GLY A 143 -15.16 0.00 -14.75
C GLY A 143 -14.60 -0.83 -13.59
N GLN A 144 -13.28 -0.89 -13.43
CA GLN A 144 -12.64 -1.53 -12.29
C GLN A 144 -12.73 -0.64 -11.05
N SER A 145 -12.42 0.65 -11.18
CA SER A 145 -12.42 1.59 -10.05
C SER A 145 -13.79 1.69 -9.35
N GLU A 146 -14.88 1.59 -10.09
CA GLU A 146 -16.24 1.63 -9.55
C GLU A 146 -16.63 0.37 -8.74
N ARG A 147 -15.89 -0.73 -8.90
CA ARG A 147 -16.12 -1.99 -8.18
C ARG A 147 -15.29 -2.11 -6.90
N VAL A 148 -14.34 -1.19 -6.68
CA VAL A 148 -13.43 -1.25 -5.53
C VAL A 148 -13.81 -0.22 -4.48
N HIS A 149 -13.90 -0.66 -3.23
CA HIS A 149 -14.12 0.19 -2.06
C HIS A 149 -12.91 0.12 -1.14
N PHE A 150 -12.26 1.25 -0.93
CA PHE A 150 -11.12 1.35 -0.02
C PHE A 150 -11.53 1.89 1.33
N SER A 151 -11.00 1.28 2.41
CA SER A 151 -11.22 1.76 3.77
C SER A 151 -10.00 1.50 4.66
N GLN A 152 -9.73 2.44 5.56
CA GLN A 152 -8.75 2.22 6.61
C GLN A 152 -9.27 1.17 7.59
N GLY A 153 -8.42 0.22 7.96
CA GLY A 153 -8.76 -0.82 8.92
C GLY A 153 -7.55 -1.58 9.44
N ASP A 154 -7.73 -2.20 10.60
CA ASP A 154 -6.73 -3.04 11.22
C ASP A 154 -7.03 -4.51 10.88
N ALA A 155 -6.09 -5.17 10.19
CA ALA A 155 -6.17 -6.58 9.82
C ALA A 155 -6.33 -7.52 11.03
N CYS A 156 -5.78 -7.13 12.19
CA CYS A 156 -5.90 -7.88 13.43
C CYS A 156 -7.25 -7.66 14.13
N ASN A 157 -8.03 -6.68 13.69
CA ASN A 157 -9.32 -6.32 14.31
C ASN A 157 -10.34 -5.92 13.25
N LEU A 158 -10.58 -6.81 12.30
CA LEU A 158 -11.56 -6.58 11.24
C LEU A 158 -12.97 -6.50 11.79
N LYS A 159 -13.76 -5.57 11.24
CA LYS A 159 -15.17 -5.41 11.62
C LYS A 159 -16.00 -6.60 11.12
N PRO A 160 -17.09 -6.97 11.80
CA PRO A 160 -17.95 -8.10 11.40
C PRO A 160 -18.52 -8.01 9.97
N ARG A 161 -18.56 -6.79 9.39
CA ARG A 161 -19.00 -6.58 8.00
C ARG A 161 -18.11 -7.24 6.95
N TYR A 162 -16.86 -7.58 7.32
CA TYR A 162 -15.91 -8.25 6.43
C TYR A 162 -16.07 -9.78 6.52
N GLY A 163 -17.21 -10.27 6.11
CA GLY A 163 -17.55 -11.68 6.00
C GLY A 163 -18.17 -12.01 4.65
N ASP A 164 -18.27 -13.29 4.36
CA ASP A 164 -18.92 -13.83 3.14
C ASP A 164 -18.26 -13.35 1.84
N TYR A 165 -16.92 -13.41 1.77
CA TYR A 165 -16.17 -13.22 0.55
C TYR A 165 -15.88 -14.55 -0.14
N ASP A 166 -15.76 -14.51 -1.47
CA ASP A 166 -15.36 -15.67 -2.27
C ASP A 166 -13.82 -15.81 -2.28
N LEU A 167 -13.09 -14.68 -2.05
CA LEU A 167 -11.64 -14.60 -1.96
C LEU A 167 -11.23 -13.68 -0.81
#